data_3753332a6c8cd42be95a65300e809ace
#
_entry.id   3753332a6c8cd42be95a65300e809ace
#
_cell.length_a   1.000
_cell.length_b   1.000
_cell.length_c   1.000
_cell.angle_alpha   90.00
_cell.angle_beta   90.00
_cell.angle_gamma   90.00
#
_symmetry.space_group_name_H-M   'P 1'
#
loop_
_entity.id
_entity.type
_entity.pdbx_description
1 polymer ?
#
loop_
_entity_poly.entity_id
_entity_poly.type
_entity_poly.pdbx_seq_one_letter_code
_entity_poly.pdbx_strand_id
1 'polypeptide(L)'
;QAVYQLRRPGRIRLENAGISGDVASGGLARLGYDVLDKKPNRVFIMFGMNDINLSLYSKGGTAMDEKRLKPLKNYENNLNRICDRLKEAGVTAVLITPTPYNQYVNNNPSTYNEAGLAAAAEIVRKIARERGLETVEFHIPMTEVLKKQPKISPMRKDNVHPNALGHLLMAYYLCREAGLLDGRIAEVAVDAAAGKVRTANHAAVRNVKTDAGGISFEYAPERLPFIPEKLHEGIDALVPFTADFNTESLQVIGLADGNYQLSANGSKIGVFTSGDLAKGIDLAVLDTPSRRQAKKVFAQIKVIRSCFGRLRSVVQGDRYAKSQNADLSDPESCCKAADQWYKSRFIDRKGSNQVYYSNVIKNYKKNKKQVPAILKQLDAAYEKLYRESHPVSYKLELKKQ
;
A
#
# COMPACT_ATOMS: atom_id res chain seq x y z
N GLN A 1 1.73 -1.19 -4.15
CA GLN A 1 1.81 -1.61 -5.56
C GLN A 1 1.52 -0.46 -6.51
N ALA A 2 0.43 0.31 -6.33
CA ALA A 2 0.10 1.44 -7.20
C ALA A 2 1.28 2.40 -7.34
N VAL A 3 1.82 2.88 -6.23
CA VAL A 3 2.93 3.83 -6.23
C VAL A 3 4.16 3.28 -6.98
N TYR A 4 4.51 2.01 -6.76
CA TYR A 4 5.61 1.38 -7.51
C TYR A 4 5.39 1.46 -9.02
N GLN A 5 4.21 1.06 -9.50
CA GLN A 5 3.92 1.03 -10.93
C GLN A 5 3.81 2.42 -11.54
N LEU A 6 3.28 3.38 -10.81
CA LEU A 6 3.12 4.75 -11.30
C LEU A 6 4.43 5.55 -11.29
N ARG A 7 5.35 5.25 -10.35
CA ARG A 7 6.63 5.95 -10.19
C ARG A 7 7.79 5.29 -10.90
N ARG A 8 7.78 3.96 -10.94
CA ARG A 8 8.83 3.14 -11.57
C ARG A 8 8.16 2.07 -12.42
N PRO A 9 7.66 2.45 -13.60
CA PRO A 9 7.01 1.50 -14.50
C PRO A 9 7.95 0.35 -14.85
N GLY A 10 7.48 -0.89 -14.72
CA GLY A 10 8.28 -2.08 -14.95
C GLY A 10 7.56 -3.35 -14.50
N ARG A 11 8.22 -4.49 -14.68
CA ARG A 11 7.66 -5.81 -14.34
C ARG A 11 7.87 -6.15 -12.86
N ILE A 12 7.24 -5.38 -11.98
CA ILE A 12 7.27 -5.62 -10.54
C ILE A 12 6.00 -6.38 -10.14
N ARG A 13 6.15 -7.59 -9.62
CA ARG A 13 5.07 -8.40 -9.08
C ARG A 13 5.10 -8.34 -7.56
N LEU A 14 4.06 -7.77 -6.93
CA LEU A 14 3.88 -7.71 -5.48
C LEU A 14 2.77 -8.67 -5.06
N GLU A 15 3.11 -9.69 -4.29
CA GLU A 15 2.17 -10.69 -3.80
C GLU A 15 1.83 -10.47 -2.33
N ASN A 16 0.59 -10.75 -1.98
CA ASN A 16 0.12 -10.65 -0.61
C ASN A 16 0.10 -12.04 0.04
N ALA A 17 0.97 -12.23 1.02
CA ALA A 17 1.02 -13.42 1.86
C ALA A 17 0.46 -13.19 3.29
N GLY A 18 -0.13 -12.02 3.58
CA GLY A 18 -0.72 -11.70 4.88
C GLY A 18 -1.99 -12.52 5.16
N ILE A 19 -2.14 -12.98 6.40
CA ILE A 19 -3.35 -13.64 6.92
C ILE A 19 -3.83 -12.87 8.14
N SER A 20 -5.12 -12.56 8.19
CA SER A 20 -5.73 -11.87 9.33
C SER A 20 -5.61 -12.69 10.61
N GLY A 21 -5.23 -12.05 11.72
CA GLY A 21 -5.07 -12.69 13.02
C GLY A 21 -3.83 -13.60 13.14
N ASP A 22 -2.93 -13.60 12.16
CA ASP A 22 -1.73 -14.42 12.21
C ASP A 22 -0.68 -13.83 13.15
N VAL A 23 0.26 -14.67 13.57
CA VAL A 23 1.40 -14.38 14.44
C VAL A 23 2.69 -14.84 13.77
N ALA A 24 3.85 -14.41 14.26
CA ALA A 24 5.14 -14.76 13.65
C ALA A 24 5.37 -16.29 13.56
N SER A 25 4.94 -17.07 14.55
CA SER A 25 5.00 -18.53 14.50
C SER A 25 4.14 -19.12 13.38
N GLY A 26 2.95 -18.56 13.14
CA GLY A 26 2.08 -18.95 12.02
C GLY A 26 2.70 -18.60 10.66
N GLY A 27 3.29 -17.42 10.55
CA GLY A 27 4.07 -16.99 9.38
C GLY A 27 5.23 -17.93 9.09
N LEU A 28 5.99 -18.30 10.12
CA LEU A 28 7.09 -19.27 10.02
C LEU A 28 6.62 -20.64 9.52
N ALA A 29 5.52 -21.15 10.06
CA ALA A 29 4.99 -22.47 9.71
C ALA A 29 4.58 -22.58 8.22
N ARG A 30 4.13 -21.48 7.62
CA ARG A 30 3.70 -21.43 6.21
C ARG A 30 4.72 -20.79 5.28
N LEU A 31 5.89 -20.38 5.78
CA LEU A 31 6.89 -19.66 5.00
C LEU A 31 7.31 -20.39 3.72
N GLY A 32 7.45 -21.71 3.76
CA GLY A 32 7.80 -22.54 2.59
C GLY A 32 6.75 -22.40 1.49
N TYR A 33 5.60 -23.03 1.72
CA TYR A 33 4.56 -23.18 0.68
C TYR A 33 3.80 -21.88 0.32
N ASP A 34 3.76 -20.90 1.20
CA ASP A 34 3.01 -19.67 0.95
C ASP A 34 3.89 -18.50 0.47
N VAL A 35 5.19 -18.57 0.68
CA VAL A 35 6.13 -17.51 0.33
C VAL A 35 7.27 -18.02 -0.53
N LEU A 36 8.08 -18.96 -0.04
CA LEU A 36 9.32 -19.37 -0.72
C LEU A 36 9.07 -20.12 -2.05
N ASP A 37 8.00 -20.92 -2.13
CA ASP A 37 7.63 -21.62 -3.37
C ASP A 37 7.29 -20.66 -4.52
N LYS A 38 7.01 -19.40 -4.23
CA LYS A 38 6.79 -18.34 -5.21
C LYS A 38 8.07 -17.63 -5.65
N LYS A 39 9.22 -18.05 -5.11
CA LYS A 39 10.56 -17.54 -5.44
C LYS A 39 10.66 -16.01 -5.39
N PRO A 40 10.29 -15.35 -4.28
CA PRO A 40 10.40 -13.92 -4.17
C PRO A 40 11.86 -13.48 -4.10
N ASN A 41 12.17 -12.27 -4.59
CA ASN A 41 13.47 -11.65 -4.39
C ASN A 41 13.56 -10.96 -3.02
N ARG A 42 12.41 -10.43 -2.54
CA ARG A 42 12.30 -9.64 -1.32
C ARG A 42 11.00 -9.94 -0.59
N VAL A 43 11.05 -10.02 0.73
CA VAL A 43 9.88 -10.26 1.58
C VAL A 43 9.77 -9.17 2.64
N PHE A 44 8.64 -8.47 2.66
CA PHE A 44 8.30 -7.51 3.70
C PHE A 44 7.54 -8.22 4.83
N ILE A 45 8.01 -8.09 6.07
CA ILE A 45 7.54 -8.85 7.22
C ILE A 45 7.03 -7.91 8.30
N MET A 46 5.75 -8.00 8.61
CA MET A 46 5.11 -7.26 9.71
C MET A 46 4.29 -8.22 10.57
N PHE A 47 4.72 -8.44 11.79
CA PHE A 47 4.03 -9.14 12.87
C PHE A 47 4.11 -8.31 14.15
N GLY A 48 3.61 -8.82 15.25
CA GLY A 48 3.70 -8.18 16.57
C GLY A 48 2.35 -7.93 17.20
N MET A 49 1.37 -7.38 16.47
CA MET A 49 0.06 -7.01 17.02
C MET A 49 -0.63 -8.17 17.74
N ASN A 50 -0.62 -9.36 17.15
CA ASN A 50 -1.22 -10.56 17.74
C ASN A 50 -0.24 -11.36 18.61
N ASP A 51 1.07 -11.18 18.40
CA ASP A 51 2.12 -11.91 19.11
C ASP A 51 2.22 -11.49 20.57
N ILE A 52 2.06 -10.20 20.86
CA ILE A 52 2.28 -9.62 22.20
C ILE A 52 1.17 -9.96 23.21
N ASN A 53 0.02 -10.47 22.75
CA ASN A 53 -1.19 -10.60 23.56
C ASN A 53 -1.60 -9.26 24.21
N LEU A 54 -2.21 -8.38 23.44
CA LEU A 54 -2.54 -7.01 23.83
C LEU A 54 -3.32 -6.93 25.17
N SER A 55 -4.11 -7.97 25.51
CA SER A 55 -4.87 -8.03 26.75
C SER A 55 -4.02 -7.98 28.02
N LEU A 56 -2.73 -8.32 27.93
CA LEU A 56 -1.76 -8.19 29.04
C LEU A 56 -1.38 -6.74 29.34
N TYR A 57 -1.68 -5.80 28.45
CA TYR A 57 -1.30 -4.39 28.52
C TYR A 57 -2.49 -3.49 28.80
N SER A 58 -3.32 -3.86 29.78
CA SER A 58 -4.45 -3.04 30.22
C SER A 58 -3.98 -1.69 30.79
N LYS A 59 -4.91 -0.73 30.85
CA LYS A 59 -4.66 0.64 31.30
C LYS A 59 -3.95 0.62 32.68
N GLY A 60 -2.76 1.21 32.74
CA GLY A 60 -1.94 1.27 33.96
C GLY A 60 -0.91 0.15 34.13
N GLY A 61 -1.01 -0.96 33.37
CA GLY A 61 -0.06 -2.07 33.46
C GLY A 61 1.14 -1.88 32.51
N THR A 62 2.19 -1.23 32.95
CA THR A 62 3.42 -0.99 32.17
C THR A 62 4.59 -1.89 32.57
N ALA A 63 4.49 -2.60 33.71
CA ALA A 63 5.55 -3.49 34.17
C ALA A 63 5.79 -4.65 33.20
N MET A 64 7.04 -4.89 32.85
CA MET A 64 7.47 -5.99 31.95
C MET A 64 7.73 -7.25 32.78
N ASP A 65 6.66 -7.83 33.30
CA ASP A 65 6.68 -9.08 34.05
C ASP A 65 6.84 -10.32 33.13
N GLU A 66 7.04 -11.49 33.73
CA GLU A 66 7.25 -12.74 32.98
C GLU A 66 6.12 -13.05 32.01
N LYS A 67 4.86 -12.72 32.35
CA LYS A 67 3.69 -12.98 31.48
C LYS A 67 3.76 -12.16 30.19
N ARG A 68 4.33 -10.95 30.23
CA ARG A 68 4.51 -10.07 29.08
C ARG A 68 5.81 -10.37 28.34
N LEU A 69 6.89 -10.74 29.04
CA LEU A 69 8.17 -11.08 28.43
C LEU A 69 8.10 -12.37 27.61
N LYS A 70 7.36 -13.38 28.04
CA LYS A 70 7.26 -14.66 27.34
C LYS A 70 6.71 -14.54 25.90
N PRO A 71 5.58 -13.87 25.63
CA PRO A 71 5.13 -13.62 24.26
C PRO A 71 6.14 -12.84 23.41
N LEU A 72 6.78 -11.81 23.97
CA LEU A 72 7.81 -11.02 23.29
C LEU A 72 9.02 -11.87 22.89
N LYS A 73 9.51 -12.73 23.80
CA LYS A 73 10.61 -13.65 23.50
C LYS A 73 10.24 -14.66 22.42
N ASN A 74 9.02 -15.18 22.43
CA ASN A 74 8.52 -16.07 21.38
C ASN A 74 8.45 -15.34 20.04
N TYR A 75 7.99 -14.10 20.03
CA TYR A 75 7.95 -13.24 18.85
C TYR A 75 9.35 -13.04 18.27
N GLU A 76 10.31 -12.62 19.10
CA GLU A 76 11.73 -12.42 18.72
C GLU A 76 12.31 -13.69 18.11
N ASN A 77 12.14 -14.83 18.79
CA ASN A 77 12.66 -16.12 18.31
C ASN A 77 12.08 -16.52 16.94
N ASN A 78 10.76 -16.32 16.75
CA ASN A 78 10.13 -16.69 15.46
C ASN A 78 10.53 -15.73 14.35
N LEU A 79 10.69 -14.43 14.61
CA LEU A 79 11.21 -13.49 13.61
C LEU A 79 12.62 -13.84 13.19
N ASN A 80 13.49 -14.16 14.15
CA ASN A 80 14.86 -14.60 13.85
C ASN A 80 14.86 -15.83 12.94
N ARG A 81 14.06 -16.85 13.26
CA ARG A 81 13.93 -18.08 12.43
C ARG A 81 13.37 -17.78 11.03
N ILE A 82 12.46 -16.83 10.89
CA ILE A 82 11.98 -16.39 9.56
C ILE A 82 13.14 -15.76 8.78
N CYS A 83 13.91 -14.88 9.42
CA CYS A 83 15.07 -14.24 8.79
C CYS A 83 16.14 -15.27 8.37
N ASP A 84 16.41 -16.27 9.22
CA ASP A 84 17.37 -17.34 8.89
C ASP A 84 16.94 -18.11 7.64
N ARG A 85 15.67 -18.55 7.60
CA ARG A 85 15.15 -19.30 6.44
C ARG A 85 15.08 -18.46 5.15
N LEU A 86 14.82 -17.16 5.25
CA LEU A 86 14.88 -16.27 4.08
C LEU A 86 16.33 -16.11 3.59
N LYS A 87 17.28 -15.93 4.51
CA LYS A 87 18.71 -15.85 4.18
C LYS A 87 19.20 -17.13 3.52
N GLU A 88 18.87 -18.29 4.06
CA GLU A 88 19.19 -19.62 3.47
C GLU A 88 18.63 -19.77 2.05
N ALA A 89 17.46 -19.20 1.78
CA ALA A 89 16.83 -19.20 0.46
C ALA A 89 17.35 -18.09 -0.48
N GLY A 90 18.32 -17.26 -0.07
CA GLY A 90 18.82 -16.13 -0.86
C GLY A 90 17.82 -14.98 -1.02
N VAL A 91 16.85 -14.85 -0.14
CA VAL A 91 15.77 -13.88 -0.21
C VAL A 91 16.02 -12.71 0.74
N THR A 92 15.93 -11.48 0.24
CA THR A 92 16.08 -10.27 1.07
C THR A 92 14.88 -10.10 2.01
N ALA A 93 15.12 -10.07 3.31
CA ALA A 93 14.14 -9.73 4.31
C ALA A 93 14.12 -8.22 4.55
N VAL A 94 12.92 -7.62 4.62
CA VAL A 94 12.70 -6.25 5.08
C VAL A 94 11.75 -6.33 6.27
N LEU A 95 12.19 -5.87 7.42
CA LEU A 95 11.38 -5.90 8.63
C LEU A 95 10.57 -4.62 8.76
N ILE A 96 9.29 -4.77 9.15
CA ILE A 96 8.39 -3.64 9.37
C ILE A 96 8.00 -3.62 10.84
N THR A 97 8.19 -2.49 11.52
CA THR A 97 7.72 -2.34 12.90
C THR A 97 6.19 -2.38 12.95
N PRO A 98 5.57 -3.01 13.96
CA PRO A 98 4.12 -3.03 14.08
C PRO A 98 3.56 -1.61 14.20
N THR A 99 2.33 -1.41 13.73
CA THR A 99 1.60 -0.15 13.96
C THR A 99 1.34 0.05 15.46
N PRO A 100 1.31 1.31 15.95
CA PRO A 100 1.02 1.57 17.35
C PRO A 100 -0.44 1.27 17.71
N TYR A 101 -0.72 1.02 18.98
CA TYR A 101 -2.05 1.08 19.56
C TYR A 101 -2.44 2.55 19.76
N ASN A 102 -3.64 2.94 19.30
CA ASN A 102 -4.06 4.33 19.46
C ASN A 102 -4.66 4.62 20.85
N GLN A 103 -3.81 4.90 21.81
CA GLN A 103 -4.22 5.31 23.16
C GLN A 103 -4.54 6.81 23.28
N TYR A 104 -4.33 7.60 22.23
CA TYR A 104 -4.38 9.08 22.26
C TYR A 104 -5.69 9.65 21.75
N VAL A 105 -6.58 8.84 21.16
CA VAL A 105 -7.81 9.34 20.57
C VAL A 105 -8.77 9.92 21.61
N ASN A 106 -9.26 11.13 21.36
CA ASN A 106 -10.27 11.78 22.17
C ASN A 106 -11.63 11.07 22.07
N ASN A 107 -12.39 11.02 23.15
CA ASN A 107 -13.75 10.46 23.23
C ASN A 107 -13.86 8.93 22.97
N ASN A 108 -12.75 8.22 22.90
CA ASN A 108 -12.74 6.77 22.85
C ASN A 108 -11.67 6.27 23.84
N PRO A 109 -12.00 6.18 25.14
CA PRO A 109 -11.02 5.84 26.18
C PRO A 109 -10.36 4.50 25.85
N SER A 110 -9.06 4.52 25.85
CA SER A 110 -8.21 3.38 25.59
C SER A 110 -8.38 2.31 26.68
N THR A 111 -8.62 1.07 26.26
CA THR A 111 -8.67 -0.09 27.16
C THR A 111 -7.26 -0.60 27.48
N TYR A 112 -6.33 -0.39 26.56
CA TYR A 112 -4.96 -0.88 26.62
C TYR A 112 -3.93 0.26 26.54
N ASN A 113 -2.67 -0.07 26.70
CA ASN A 113 -1.56 0.86 26.52
C ASN A 113 -0.58 0.37 25.46
N GLU A 114 0.32 1.27 25.08
CA GLU A 114 1.26 1.12 23.97
C GLU A 114 2.48 0.22 24.28
N ALA A 115 2.74 -0.07 25.57
CA ALA A 115 4.01 -0.66 26.00
C ALA A 115 4.38 -1.97 25.27
N GLY A 116 3.42 -2.83 25.02
CA GLY A 116 3.66 -4.11 24.33
C GLY A 116 4.08 -3.93 22.88
N LEU A 117 3.44 -3.02 22.15
CA LEU A 117 3.76 -2.76 20.73
C LEU A 117 5.06 -1.96 20.61
N ALA A 118 5.35 -1.05 21.54
CA ALA A 118 6.63 -0.37 21.61
C ALA A 118 7.78 -1.37 21.82
N ALA A 119 7.61 -2.34 22.72
CA ALA A 119 8.59 -3.41 22.93
C ALA A 119 8.75 -4.32 21.70
N ALA A 120 7.65 -4.68 21.04
CA ALA A 120 7.69 -5.45 19.79
C ALA A 120 8.39 -4.68 18.65
N ALA A 121 8.18 -3.36 18.56
CA ALA A 121 8.88 -2.53 17.57
C ALA A 121 10.39 -2.45 17.86
N GLU A 122 10.80 -2.40 19.15
CA GLU A 122 12.23 -2.42 19.49
C GLU A 122 12.88 -3.76 19.17
N ILE A 123 12.17 -4.89 19.33
CA ILE A 123 12.65 -6.21 18.89
C ILE A 123 12.91 -6.20 17.37
N VAL A 124 12.01 -5.64 16.57
CA VAL A 124 12.21 -5.52 15.11
C VAL A 124 13.46 -4.71 14.79
N ARG A 125 13.64 -3.54 15.43
CA ARG A 125 14.83 -2.69 15.22
C ARG A 125 16.11 -3.39 15.64
N LYS A 126 16.09 -4.09 16.78
CA LYS A 126 17.22 -4.88 17.26
C LYS A 126 17.63 -5.94 16.25
N ILE A 127 16.70 -6.79 15.81
CA ILE A 127 16.97 -7.85 14.82
C ILE A 127 17.51 -7.25 13.53
N ALA A 128 16.93 -6.15 13.05
CA ALA A 128 17.37 -5.49 11.83
C ALA A 128 18.81 -4.97 11.96
N ARG A 129 19.16 -4.31 13.06
CA ARG A 129 20.54 -3.84 13.33
C ARG A 129 21.53 -4.99 13.40
N GLU A 130 21.22 -6.02 14.18
CA GLU A 130 22.12 -7.18 14.38
C GLU A 130 22.38 -7.97 13.10
N ARG A 131 21.43 -7.96 12.17
CA ARG A 131 21.50 -8.72 10.92
C ARG A 131 21.80 -7.87 9.68
N GLY A 132 21.93 -6.54 9.82
CA GLY A 132 22.10 -5.62 8.68
C GLY A 132 20.92 -5.62 7.72
N LEU A 133 19.68 -5.75 8.22
CA LEU A 133 18.48 -5.79 7.41
C LEU A 133 17.86 -4.39 7.25
N GLU A 134 17.22 -4.16 6.11
CA GLU A 134 16.38 -2.98 5.89
C GLU A 134 15.17 -3.00 6.83
N THR A 135 14.77 -1.82 7.29
CA THR A 135 13.61 -1.66 8.18
C THR A 135 12.66 -0.61 7.60
N VAL A 136 11.36 -0.88 7.65
CA VAL A 136 10.31 0.11 7.44
C VAL A 136 9.73 0.48 8.80
N GLU A 137 9.87 1.74 9.17
CA GLU A 137 9.43 2.24 10.48
C GLU A 137 8.00 2.78 10.41
N PHE A 138 7.05 2.06 11.02
CA PHE A 138 5.68 2.53 11.20
C PHE A 138 5.42 3.04 12.62
N HIS A 139 6.01 2.39 13.63
CA HIS A 139 5.66 2.61 15.02
C HIS A 139 5.90 4.04 15.49
N ILE A 140 7.12 4.54 15.32
CA ILE A 140 7.50 5.89 15.78
C ILE A 140 6.70 6.97 15.04
N PRO A 141 6.74 7.08 13.69
CA PRO A 141 6.09 8.18 12.99
C PRO A 141 4.56 8.14 13.11
N MET A 142 3.95 6.96 13.16
CA MET A 142 2.50 6.86 13.39
C MET A 142 2.14 7.25 14.83
N THR A 143 2.95 6.91 15.83
CA THR A 143 2.75 7.36 17.22
C THR A 143 2.80 8.87 17.31
N GLU A 144 3.75 9.53 16.63
CA GLU A 144 3.84 11.00 16.61
C GLU A 144 2.60 11.64 15.97
N VAL A 145 2.11 11.07 14.87
CA VAL A 145 0.86 11.53 14.24
C VAL A 145 -0.33 11.39 15.19
N LEU A 146 -0.45 10.24 15.87
CA LEU A 146 -1.55 9.99 16.83
C LEU A 146 -1.53 10.98 18.00
N LYS A 147 -0.35 11.32 18.51
CA LYS A 147 -0.18 12.31 19.58
C LYS A 147 -0.54 13.72 19.12
N LYS A 148 -0.08 14.12 17.93
CA LYS A 148 -0.28 15.48 17.40
C LYS A 148 -1.72 15.74 16.94
N GLN A 149 -2.43 14.70 16.49
CA GLN A 149 -3.77 14.80 15.90
C GLN A 149 -4.78 13.86 16.58
N PRO A 150 -5.03 14.02 17.90
CA PRO A 150 -5.91 13.09 18.64
C PRO A 150 -7.38 13.13 18.21
N LYS A 151 -7.76 14.13 17.41
CA LYS A 151 -9.12 14.26 16.83
C LYS A 151 -9.30 13.46 15.54
N ILE A 152 -8.21 13.12 14.86
CA ILE A 152 -8.22 12.39 13.58
C ILE A 152 -7.67 10.99 13.83
N SER A 153 -8.55 9.99 13.94
CA SER A 153 -8.10 8.62 14.15
C SER A 153 -7.86 7.87 12.84
N PRO A 154 -6.62 7.47 12.52
CA PRO A 154 -6.32 6.53 11.45
C PRO A 154 -6.63 5.07 11.82
N MET A 155 -7.13 4.81 13.02
CA MET A 155 -7.55 3.49 13.48
C MET A 155 -9.08 3.38 13.55
N ARG A 156 -9.59 2.14 13.53
CA ARG A 156 -11.01 1.84 13.82
C ARG A 156 -11.33 2.09 15.29
N LYS A 157 -12.58 1.90 15.68
CA LYS A 157 -13.07 2.07 17.07
C LYS A 157 -12.35 1.18 18.09
N ASP A 158 -11.73 0.09 17.65
CA ASP A 158 -10.93 -0.81 18.50
C ASP A 158 -9.52 -0.27 18.80
N ASN A 159 -9.12 0.84 18.19
CA ASN A 159 -7.81 1.47 18.32
C ASN A 159 -6.61 0.62 17.86
N VAL A 160 -6.88 -0.51 17.22
CA VAL A 160 -5.91 -1.52 16.75
C VAL A 160 -5.85 -1.57 15.23
N HIS A 161 -7.01 -1.77 14.60
CA HIS A 161 -7.07 -1.99 13.15
C HIS A 161 -7.05 -0.65 12.40
N PRO A 162 -6.11 -0.45 11.46
CA PRO A 162 -6.14 0.71 10.59
C PRO A 162 -7.46 0.80 9.82
N ASN A 163 -8.02 2.00 9.74
CA ASN A 163 -9.09 2.31 8.80
C ASN A 163 -8.49 2.69 7.43
N ALA A 164 -9.28 3.20 6.49
CA ALA A 164 -8.77 3.56 5.18
C ALA A 164 -7.71 4.68 5.23
N LEU A 165 -7.86 5.64 6.14
CA LEU A 165 -6.86 6.68 6.41
C LEU A 165 -5.56 6.08 6.98
N GLY A 166 -5.68 5.15 7.92
CA GLY A 166 -4.53 4.44 8.50
C GLY A 166 -3.77 3.60 7.46
N HIS A 167 -4.47 2.92 6.57
CA HIS A 167 -3.82 2.21 5.47
C HIS A 167 -3.10 3.16 4.50
N LEU A 168 -3.65 4.35 4.26
CA LEU A 168 -3.01 5.35 3.42
C LEU A 168 -1.76 5.93 4.12
N LEU A 169 -1.83 6.17 5.43
CA LEU A 169 -0.69 6.60 6.24
C LEU A 169 0.43 5.56 6.27
N MET A 170 0.10 4.27 6.42
CA MET A 170 1.08 3.18 6.31
C MET A 170 1.71 3.14 4.91
N ALA A 171 0.93 3.32 3.85
CA ALA A 171 1.44 3.37 2.49
C ALA A 171 2.38 4.57 2.28
N TYR A 172 2.08 5.71 2.87
CA TYR A 172 2.95 6.88 2.84
C TYR A 172 4.32 6.59 3.44
N TYR A 173 4.37 6.05 4.67
CA TYR A 173 5.65 5.72 5.31
C TYR A 173 6.42 4.61 4.58
N LEU A 174 5.72 3.55 4.12
CA LEU A 174 6.36 2.51 3.30
C LEU A 174 7.01 3.09 2.04
N CYS A 175 6.31 3.97 1.33
CA CYS A 175 6.85 4.56 0.11
C CYS A 175 8.01 5.52 0.38
N ARG A 176 7.97 6.24 1.49
CA ARG A 176 9.07 7.11 1.94
C ARG A 176 10.34 6.30 2.21
N GLU A 177 10.25 5.24 3.01
CA GLU A 177 11.38 4.38 3.34
C GLU A 177 11.91 3.61 2.11
N ALA A 178 11.02 3.28 1.17
CA ALA A 178 11.41 2.64 -0.10
C ALA A 178 12.00 3.62 -1.13
N GLY A 179 12.18 4.90 -0.79
CA GLY A 179 12.71 5.92 -1.69
C GLY A 179 11.83 6.20 -2.89
N LEU A 180 10.50 6.04 -2.75
CA LEU A 180 9.52 6.33 -3.80
C LEU A 180 8.93 7.74 -3.68
N LEU A 181 9.23 8.44 -2.60
CA LEU A 181 8.89 9.84 -2.37
C LEU A 181 10.12 10.72 -2.64
N ASP A 182 10.57 10.71 -3.88
CA ASP A 182 11.74 11.46 -4.35
C ASP A 182 11.35 12.76 -5.06
N GLY A 183 10.26 13.37 -4.64
CA GLY A 183 9.75 14.63 -5.16
C GLY A 183 8.49 14.48 -6.02
N ARG A 184 8.24 15.48 -6.83
CA ARG A 184 7.06 15.63 -7.68
C ARG A 184 6.96 14.53 -8.73
N ILE A 185 5.76 14.33 -9.27
CA ILE A 185 5.52 13.47 -10.44
C ILE A 185 6.34 14.00 -11.61
N ALA A 186 6.19 15.29 -11.91
CA ALA A 186 7.02 16.02 -12.85
C ALA A 186 7.05 17.52 -12.49
N GLU A 187 8.06 18.22 -12.97
CA GLU A 187 8.18 19.65 -12.88
C GLU A 187 8.67 20.19 -14.21
N VAL A 188 7.82 20.94 -14.88
CA VAL A 188 8.10 21.54 -16.18
C VAL A 188 7.91 23.04 -16.11
N ALA A 189 8.92 23.78 -16.61
CA ALA A 189 8.84 25.21 -16.82
C ALA A 189 9.24 25.56 -18.28
N VAL A 190 8.36 26.31 -18.95
CA VAL A 190 8.54 26.73 -20.34
C VAL A 190 8.44 28.24 -20.44
N ASP A 191 9.32 28.85 -21.24
CA ASP A 191 9.30 30.28 -21.58
C ASP A 191 8.63 30.43 -22.95
N ALA A 192 7.41 30.95 -22.98
CA ALA A 192 6.63 31.10 -24.20
C ALA A 192 7.21 32.21 -25.10
N ALA A 193 7.76 33.29 -24.51
CA ALA A 193 8.37 34.37 -25.28
C ALA A 193 9.65 33.91 -25.96
N ALA A 194 10.47 33.11 -25.30
CA ALA A 194 11.72 32.59 -25.84
C ALA A 194 11.55 31.28 -26.63
N GLY A 195 10.40 30.62 -26.56
CA GLY A 195 10.17 29.29 -27.15
C GLY A 195 11.09 28.21 -26.58
N LYS A 196 11.46 28.31 -25.29
CA LYS A 196 12.46 27.44 -24.66
C LYS A 196 11.96 26.74 -23.40
N VAL A 197 12.44 25.53 -23.22
CA VAL A 197 12.26 24.77 -21.95
C VAL A 197 13.27 25.30 -20.94
N ARG A 198 12.80 25.69 -19.75
CA ARG A 198 13.64 26.12 -18.62
C ARG A 198 13.95 25.00 -17.66
N THR A 199 12.95 24.18 -17.39
CA THR A 199 13.05 23.02 -16.48
C THR A 199 12.23 21.88 -17.03
N ALA A 200 12.75 20.66 -16.93
CA ALA A 200 12.02 19.42 -17.24
C ALA A 200 12.57 18.30 -16.35
N ASN A 201 12.00 18.19 -15.14
CA ASN A 201 12.33 17.14 -14.19
C ASN A 201 11.26 16.05 -14.24
N HIS A 202 11.67 14.79 -14.40
CA HIS A 202 10.78 13.62 -14.57
C HIS A 202 9.79 13.73 -15.71
N ALA A 203 10.12 14.53 -16.71
CA ALA A 203 9.41 14.65 -17.97
C ALA A 203 10.37 15.12 -19.06
N ALA A 204 10.06 14.80 -20.32
CA ALA A 204 10.69 15.45 -21.47
C ALA A 204 9.69 16.38 -22.16
N VAL A 205 10.18 17.55 -22.59
CA VAL A 205 9.42 18.51 -23.38
C VAL A 205 10.10 18.65 -24.73
N ARG A 206 9.37 18.46 -25.82
CA ARG A 206 9.88 18.48 -27.19
C ARG A 206 8.95 19.28 -28.10
N ASN A 207 9.46 19.65 -29.28
CA ASN A 207 8.65 20.25 -30.32
C ASN A 207 7.91 21.52 -29.86
N VAL A 208 8.60 22.37 -29.06
CA VAL A 208 8.03 23.64 -28.60
C VAL A 208 7.77 24.54 -29.77
N LYS A 209 6.53 25.02 -29.90
CA LYS A 209 6.09 25.98 -30.93
C LYS A 209 5.35 27.11 -30.24
N THR A 210 5.71 28.34 -30.61
CA THR A 210 5.06 29.56 -30.10
C THR A 210 4.52 30.36 -31.29
N ASP A 211 3.38 30.99 -31.08
CA ASP A 211 2.79 31.97 -31.98
C ASP A 211 2.11 33.08 -31.18
N ALA A 212 1.53 34.06 -31.88
CA ALA A 212 0.85 35.19 -31.22
C ALA A 212 -0.34 34.76 -30.34
N GLY A 213 -0.86 33.57 -30.55
CA GLY A 213 -2.00 32.99 -29.82
C GLY A 213 -1.62 32.12 -28.62
N GLY A 214 -0.32 31.73 -28.50
CA GLY A 214 0.05 30.89 -27.37
C GLY A 214 1.28 30.01 -27.60
N ILE A 215 1.24 28.82 -26.96
CA ILE A 215 2.36 27.87 -27.02
C ILE A 215 1.83 26.44 -27.09
N SER A 216 2.51 25.58 -27.81
CA SER A 216 2.28 24.14 -27.80
C SER A 216 3.56 23.34 -27.77
N PHE A 217 3.53 22.14 -27.16
CA PHE A 217 4.68 21.25 -27.07
C PHE A 217 4.23 19.82 -26.84
N GLU A 218 5.10 18.87 -27.16
CA GLU A 218 4.98 17.47 -26.75
C GLU A 218 5.48 17.31 -25.31
N TYR A 219 4.63 16.75 -24.46
CA TYR A 219 4.92 16.45 -23.06
C TYR A 219 5.02 14.93 -22.90
N ALA A 220 6.14 14.45 -22.40
CA ALA A 220 6.42 13.03 -22.18
C ALA A 220 6.79 12.81 -20.70
N PRO A 221 5.81 12.54 -19.82
CA PRO A 221 6.07 12.27 -18.42
C PRO A 221 6.79 10.92 -18.22
N GLU A 222 7.63 10.82 -17.21
CA GLU A 222 8.27 9.56 -16.80
C GLU A 222 7.41 8.80 -15.76
N ARG A 223 6.43 9.46 -15.17
CA ARG A 223 5.62 8.99 -14.04
C ARG A 223 4.16 9.32 -14.27
N LEU A 224 3.28 8.55 -13.63
CA LEU A 224 1.84 8.80 -13.64
C LEU A 224 1.36 9.31 -12.26
N PRO A 225 0.29 10.12 -12.23
CA PRO A 225 -0.28 10.61 -10.98
C PRO A 225 -0.89 9.48 -10.15
N PHE A 226 -0.75 9.58 -8.84
CA PHE A 226 -1.45 8.72 -7.91
C PHE A 226 -2.88 9.24 -7.74
N ILE A 227 -3.87 8.41 -8.07
CA ILE A 227 -5.29 8.76 -7.97
C ILE A 227 -5.98 7.71 -7.08
N PRO A 228 -5.96 7.85 -5.76
CA PRO A 228 -6.80 7.02 -4.91
C PRO A 228 -8.27 7.38 -5.20
N GLU A 229 -9.16 6.38 -5.20
CA GLU A 229 -10.60 6.59 -5.50
C GLU A 229 -11.28 7.57 -4.54
N LYS A 230 -10.78 7.62 -3.32
CA LYS A 230 -11.05 8.69 -2.35
C LYS A 230 -9.72 8.97 -1.67
N LEU A 231 -9.13 10.13 -1.92
CA LEU A 231 -8.21 10.71 -0.97
C LEU A 231 -9.00 10.83 0.32
N HIS A 232 -8.57 10.15 1.36
CA HIS A 232 -9.26 10.25 2.63
C HIS A 232 -9.10 11.69 3.11
N GLU A 233 -10.23 12.36 3.30
CA GLU A 233 -10.24 13.64 3.98
C GLU A 233 -9.40 13.54 5.24
N GLY A 234 -8.45 14.45 5.41
CA GLY A 234 -7.59 14.49 6.57
C GLY A 234 -6.20 13.85 6.42
N ILE A 235 -5.83 13.20 5.32
CA ILE A 235 -4.46 12.67 5.18
C ILE A 235 -3.42 13.80 5.15
N ASP A 236 -3.71 14.91 4.48
CA ASP A 236 -2.79 16.06 4.39
C ASP A 236 -2.66 16.81 5.73
N ALA A 237 -3.62 16.63 6.65
CA ALA A 237 -3.48 17.11 8.03
C ALA A 237 -2.55 16.22 8.88
N LEU A 238 -2.29 14.98 8.45
CA LEU A 238 -1.40 14.03 9.14
C LEU A 238 0.01 14.05 8.57
N VAL A 239 0.13 14.08 7.24
CA VAL A 239 1.40 14.05 6.50
C VAL A 239 1.20 14.79 5.17
N PRO A 240 2.24 15.38 4.56
CA PRO A 240 2.13 16.13 3.30
C PRO A 240 1.93 15.20 2.09
N PHE A 241 0.88 14.39 2.13
CA PHE A 241 0.63 13.31 1.19
C PHE A 241 0.48 13.82 -0.25
N THR A 242 -0.33 14.86 -0.45
CA THR A 242 -0.56 15.43 -1.79
C THR A 242 0.71 16.07 -2.34
N ALA A 243 1.41 16.85 -1.53
CA ALA A 243 2.65 17.51 -1.95
C ALA A 243 3.76 16.52 -2.32
N ASP A 244 3.91 15.46 -1.53
CA ASP A 244 4.99 14.46 -1.74
C ASP A 244 4.65 13.46 -2.84
N PHE A 245 3.36 13.11 -3.00
CA PHE A 245 2.95 12.03 -3.91
C PHE A 245 2.36 12.49 -5.22
N ASN A 246 1.77 13.68 -5.31
CA ASN A 246 0.82 13.92 -6.38
C ASN A 246 0.89 15.32 -7.00
N THR A 247 2.05 15.95 -7.00
CA THR A 247 2.24 17.23 -7.67
C THR A 247 2.89 17.02 -9.04
N GLU A 248 2.20 17.46 -10.11
CA GLU A 248 2.68 17.48 -11.50
C GLU A 248 2.66 18.92 -11.98
N SER A 249 3.77 19.67 -11.77
CA SER A 249 3.83 21.12 -11.96
C SER A 249 4.09 21.49 -13.41
N LEU A 250 3.26 22.37 -13.95
CA LEU A 250 3.49 23.07 -15.21
C LEU A 250 3.52 24.58 -14.98
N GLN A 251 4.68 25.21 -15.24
CA GLN A 251 4.85 26.66 -15.26
C GLN A 251 5.06 27.14 -16.70
N VAL A 252 4.35 28.19 -17.09
CA VAL A 252 4.55 28.84 -18.41
C VAL A 252 4.65 30.32 -18.19
N ILE A 253 5.84 30.86 -18.44
CA ILE A 253 6.15 32.29 -18.35
C ILE A 253 6.22 32.93 -19.75
N GLY A 254 6.18 34.25 -19.80
CA GLY A 254 6.32 34.99 -21.05
C GLY A 254 5.08 34.98 -21.95
N LEU A 255 3.94 34.57 -21.43
CA LEU A 255 2.63 34.75 -22.09
C LEU A 255 2.15 36.19 -21.94
N ALA A 256 1.51 36.74 -22.98
CA ALA A 256 0.84 38.03 -22.88
C ALA A 256 -0.35 37.95 -21.92
N ASP A 257 -0.71 39.04 -21.26
CA ASP A 257 -1.84 39.07 -20.32
C ASP A 257 -3.15 38.59 -20.96
N GLY A 258 -3.85 37.73 -20.22
CA GLY A 258 -5.13 37.17 -20.66
C GLY A 258 -5.43 35.79 -20.10
N ASN A 259 -6.52 35.24 -20.57
CA ASN A 259 -6.95 33.87 -20.27
C ASN A 259 -6.47 32.92 -21.37
N TYR A 260 -6.05 31.75 -20.98
CA TYR A 260 -5.57 30.72 -21.88
C TYR A 260 -6.32 29.40 -21.68
N GLN A 261 -6.84 28.84 -22.74
CA GLN A 261 -7.35 27.48 -22.73
C GLN A 261 -6.20 26.50 -22.80
N LEU A 262 -6.04 25.66 -21.80
CA LEU A 262 -5.14 24.51 -21.84
C LEU A 262 -5.86 23.30 -22.41
N SER A 263 -5.25 22.68 -23.42
CA SER A 263 -5.75 21.48 -24.08
C SER A 263 -4.68 20.38 -24.06
N ALA A 264 -5.12 19.11 -23.95
CA ALA A 264 -4.28 17.94 -24.09
C ALA A 264 -4.79 17.07 -25.24
N ASN A 265 -3.96 16.82 -26.25
CA ASN A 265 -4.33 16.17 -27.52
C ASN A 265 -5.62 16.78 -28.13
N GLY A 266 -5.74 18.11 -28.12
CA GLY A 266 -6.88 18.85 -28.63
C GLY A 266 -8.11 18.90 -27.70
N SER A 267 -8.15 18.13 -26.62
CA SER A 267 -9.23 18.17 -25.65
C SER A 267 -8.96 19.20 -24.58
N LYS A 268 -9.92 20.14 -24.35
CA LYS A 268 -9.84 21.14 -23.28
C LYS A 268 -9.75 20.47 -21.91
N ILE A 269 -8.78 20.87 -21.10
CA ILE A 269 -8.58 20.36 -19.71
C ILE A 269 -8.64 21.48 -18.64
N GLY A 270 -8.59 22.74 -19.04
CA GLY A 270 -8.73 23.87 -18.12
C GLY A 270 -8.66 25.22 -18.83
N VAL A 271 -8.91 26.29 -18.07
CA VAL A 271 -8.67 27.67 -18.45
C VAL A 271 -7.95 28.35 -17.28
N PHE A 272 -6.89 29.08 -17.58
CA PHE A 272 -6.01 29.69 -16.60
C PHE A 272 -5.60 31.09 -17.06
N THR A 273 -5.38 32.01 -16.12
CA THR A 273 -4.78 33.31 -16.43
C THR A 273 -3.29 33.14 -16.73
N SER A 274 -2.70 34.08 -17.48
CA SER A 274 -1.24 34.19 -17.67
C SER A 274 -0.50 34.19 -16.32
N GLY A 275 -1.08 34.88 -15.32
CA GLY A 275 -0.54 34.94 -13.95
C GLY A 275 -0.55 33.60 -13.21
N ASP A 276 -1.61 32.78 -13.35
CA ASP A 276 -1.66 31.44 -12.77
C ASP A 276 -0.65 30.52 -13.42
N LEU A 277 -0.54 30.59 -14.73
CA LEU A 277 0.45 29.81 -15.50
C LEU A 277 1.88 30.20 -15.14
N ALA A 278 2.15 31.49 -14.92
CA ALA A 278 3.45 31.98 -14.50
C ALA A 278 3.83 31.55 -13.06
N LYS A 279 2.84 31.36 -12.18
CA LYS A 279 3.05 30.79 -10.83
C LYS A 279 3.21 29.27 -10.85
N GLY A 280 2.66 28.62 -11.87
CA GLY A 280 2.60 27.16 -12.00
C GLY A 280 1.26 26.58 -11.59
N ILE A 281 0.75 25.67 -12.41
CA ILE A 281 -0.48 24.89 -12.17
C ILE A 281 -0.15 23.43 -11.93
N ASP A 282 -1.04 22.71 -11.26
CA ASP A 282 -0.89 21.28 -11.01
C ASP A 282 -1.71 20.45 -12.03
N LEU A 283 -1.01 19.76 -12.93
CA LEU A 283 -1.62 18.88 -13.93
C LEU A 283 -2.24 17.61 -13.33
N ALA A 284 -1.77 17.17 -12.15
CA ALA A 284 -2.25 15.94 -11.52
C ALA A 284 -3.74 15.99 -11.13
N VAL A 285 -4.29 17.19 -10.92
CA VAL A 285 -5.72 17.38 -10.60
C VAL A 285 -6.60 17.54 -11.84
N LEU A 286 -6.00 17.76 -13.02
CA LEU A 286 -6.72 17.98 -14.28
C LEU A 286 -6.98 16.65 -15.01
N ASP A 287 -7.96 16.62 -15.93
CA ASP A 287 -8.28 15.41 -16.71
C ASP A 287 -7.30 15.18 -17.87
N THR A 288 -6.01 15.09 -17.55
CA THR A 288 -4.92 14.82 -18.50
C THR A 288 -4.95 13.38 -19.02
N PRO A 289 -4.28 13.08 -20.16
CA PRO A 289 -4.03 11.70 -20.60
C PRO A 289 -3.32 10.85 -19.53
N SER A 290 -2.34 11.42 -18.81
CA SER A 290 -1.66 10.75 -17.68
C SER A 290 -2.62 10.35 -16.58
N ARG A 291 -3.54 11.25 -16.20
CA ARG A 291 -4.56 10.95 -15.19
C ARG A 291 -5.53 9.86 -15.67
N ARG A 292 -5.96 9.89 -16.92
CA ARG A 292 -6.80 8.83 -17.50
C ARG A 292 -6.08 7.49 -17.57
N GLN A 293 -4.78 7.50 -17.90
CA GLN A 293 -3.95 6.30 -17.89
C GLN A 293 -3.77 5.74 -16.47
N ALA A 294 -3.52 6.58 -15.48
CA ALA A 294 -3.44 6.16 -14.08
C ALA A 294 -4.72 5.47 -13.58
N LYS A 295 -5.91 5.93 -14.01
CA LYS A 295 -7.19 5.25 -13.70
C LYS A 295 -7.20 3.80 -14.20
N LYS A 296 -6.63 3.52 -15.39
CA LYS A 296 -6.52 2.15 -15.92
C LYS A 296 -5.58 1.29 -15.08
N VAL A 297 -4.43 1.85 -14.63
CA VAL A 297 -3.52 1.19 -13.69
C VAL A 297 -4.26 0.79 -12.41
N PHE A 298 -5.01 1.71 -11.80
CA PHE A 298 -5.79 1.43 -10.60
C PHE A 298 -6.86 0.35 -10.82
N ALA A 299 -7.50 0.33 -12.00
CA ALA A 299 -8.47 -0.72 -12.33
C ALA A 299 -7.83 -2.12 -12.30
N GLN A 300 -6.60 -2.29 -12.83
CA GLN A 300 -5.89 -3.57 -12.76
C GLN A 300 -5.47 -3.91 -11.33
N ILE A 301 -5.05 -2.94 -10.55
CA ILE A 301 -4.69 -3.17 -9.14
C ILE A 301 -5.89 -3.67 -8.32
N LYS A 302 -7.12 -3.20 -8.62
CA LYS A 302 -8.34 -3.74 -7.99
C LYS A 302 -8.56 -5.20 -8.34
N VAL A 303 -8.37 -5.59 -9.61
CA VAL A 303 -8.48 -6.99 -10.04
C VAL A 303 -7.45 -7.84 -9.31
N ILE A 304 -6.18 -7.41 -9.29
CA ILE A 304 -5.09 -8.09 -8.59
C ILE A 304 -5.41 -8.26 -7.10
N ARG A 305 -5.86 -7.19 -6.44
CA ARG A 305 -6.25 -7.21 -5.03
C ARG A 305 -7.41 -8.19 -4.76
N SER A 306 -8.40 -8.23 -5.65
CA SER A 306 -9.51 -9.18 -5.58
C SER A 306 -9.03 -10.64 -5.71
N CYS A 307 -8.13 -10.91 -6.66
CA CYS A 307 -7.53 -12.24 -6.82
C CYS A 307 -6.76 -12.66 -5.56
N PHE A 308 -5.95 -11.77 -4.98
CA PHE A 308 -5.25 -12.06 -3.72
C PHE A 308 -6.21 -12.31 -2.57
N GLY A 309 -7.29 -11.54 -2.42
CA GLY A 309 -8.30 -11.79 -1.39
C GLY A 309 -8.89 -13.20 -1.49
N ARG A 310 -9.15 -13.67 -2.71
CA ARG A 310 -9.64 -15.03 -2.98
C ARG A 310 -8.57 -16.09 -2.66
N LEU A 311 -7.33 -15.90 -3.10
CA LEU A 311 -6.22 -16.82 -2.81
C LEU A 311 -5.90 -16.87 -1.30
N ARG A 312 -5.96 -15.73 -0.58
CA ARG A 312 -5.76 -15.72 0.89
C ARG A 312 -6.82 -16.54 1.62
N SER A 313 -8.06 -16.52 1.15
CA SER A 313 -9.11 -17.39 1.72
C SER A 313 -8.81 -18.88 1.49
N VAL A 314 -8.16 -19.23 0.37
CA VAL A 314 -7.72 -20.60 0.11
C VAL A 314 -6.61 -21.00 1.07
N VAL A 315 -5.54 -20.22 1.19
CA VAL A 315 -4.43 -20.53 2.10
C VAL A 315 -4.90 -20.63 3.56
N GLN A 316 -5.83 -19.76 3.97
CA GLN A 316 -6.43 -19.83 5.31
C GLN A 316 -7.22 -21.12 5.52
N GLY A 317 -8.02 -21.53 4.55
CA GLY A 317 -8.80 -22.77 4.62
C GLY A 317 -7.95 -24.04 4.52
N ASP A 318 -6.88 -24.01 3.70
CA ASP A 318 -5.93 -25.12 3.59
C ASP A 318 -5.25 -25.44 4.94
N ARG A 319 -5.01 -24.43 5.82
CA ARG A 319 -4.53 -24.68 7.20
C ARG A 319 -5.52 -25.55 7.99
N TYR A 320 -6.82 -25.30 7.86
CA TYR A 320 -7.84 -26.07 8.55
C TYR A 320 -8.02 -27.46 7.94
N ALA A 321 -8.03 -27.56 6.62
CA ALA A 321 -8.09 -28.83 5.91
C ALA A 321 -6.89 -29.73 6.24
N LYS A 322 -5.67 -29.17 6.22
CA LYS A 322 -4.45 -29.88 6.59
C LYS A 322 -4.47 -30.40 8.02
N SER A 323 -5.07 -29.66 8.96
CA SER A 323 -5.24 -30.12 10.36
C SER A 323 -6.20 -31.32 10.51
N GLN A 324 -6.92 -31.67 9.44
CA GLN A 324 -7.79 -32.82 9.32
C GLN A 324 -7.22 -33.87 8.33
N ASN A 325 -5.91 -33.82 8.05
CA ASN A 325 -5.19 -34.71 7.16
C ASN A 325 -5.72 -34.75 5.70
N ALA A 326 -6.28 -33.64 5.21
CA ALA A 326 -6.74 -33.55 3.83
C ALA A 326 -5.58 -33.55 2.83
N ASP A 327 -5.80 -34.21 1.69
CA ASP A 327 -4.95 -34.03 0.51
C ASP A 327 -5.21 -32.65 -0.09
N LEU A 328 -4.21 -31.77 -0.02
CA LEU A 328 -4.35 -30.41 -0.52
C LEU A 328 -4.40 -30.31 -2.05
N SER A 329 -4.05 -31.38 -2.77
CA SER A 329 -4.18 -31.46 -4.24
C SER A 329 -5.61 -31.75 -4.69
N ASP A 330 -6.44 -32.37 -3.83
CA ASP A 330 -7.86 -32.63 -4.09
C ASP A 330 -8.77 -31.57 -3.45
N PRO A 331 -9.38 -30.69 -4.25
CA PRO A 331 -10.30 -29.67 -3.75
C PRO A 331 -11.53 -30.23 -2.99
N GLU A 332 -12.00 -31.44 -3.32
CA GLU A 332 -13.14 -32.04 -2.66
C GLU A 332 -12.79 -32.56 -1.27
N SER A 333 -11.69 -33.28 -1.14
CA SER A 333 -11.11 -33.68 0.12
C SER A 333 -10.91 -32.48 1.04
N CYS A 334 -10.31 -31.42 0.53
CA CYS A 334 -10.10 -30.16 1.23
C CYS A 334 -11.39 -29.54 1.76
N CYS A 335 -12.42 -29.45 0.91
CA CYS A 335 -13.71 -28.86 1.30
C CYS A 335 -14.41 -29.68 2.40
N LYS A 336 -14.38 -31.01 2.32
CA LYS A 336 -14.93 -31.91 3.34
C LYS A 336 -14.20 -31.74 4.68
N ALA A 337 -12.88 -31.75 4.65
CA ALA A 337 -12.04 -31.60 5.84
C ALA A 337 -12.24 -30.22 6.52
N ALA A 338 -12.36 -29.14 5.74
CA ALA A 338 -12.63 -27.82 6.28
C ALA A 338 -14.02 -27.72 6.93
N ASP A 339 -15.04 -28.38 6.35
CA ASP A 339 -16.37 -28.49 6.97
C ASP A 339 -16.31 -29.28 8.27
N GLN A 340 -15.58 -30.40 8.33
CA GLN A 340 -15.38 -31.20 9.54
C GLN A 340 -14.70 -30.38 10.64
N TRP A 341 -13.63 -29.65 10.29
CA TRP A 341 -12.95 -28.75 11.23
C TRP A 341 -13.89 -27.69 11.81
N TYR A 342 -14.73 -27.07 10.97
CA TYR A 342 -15.71 -26.08 11.41
C TYR A 342 -16.78 -26.70 12.34
N LYS A 343 -17.37 -27.82 11.94
CA LYS A 343 -18.40 -28.51 12.70
C LYS A 343 -17.90 -28.92 14.09
N SER A 344 -16.69 -29.47 14.18
CA SER A 344 -16.13 -29.94 15.45
C SER A 344 -15.83 -28.82 16.46
N ARG A 345 -15.79 -27.56 16.03
CA ARG A 345 -15.35 -26.44 16.86
C ARG A 345 -16.38 -25.36 17.09
N PHE A 346 -17.29 -25.16 16.16
CA PHE A 346 -18.12 -23.96 16.10
C PHE A 346 -19.62 -24.23 15.90
N ILE A 347 -20.05 -25.45 15.54
CA ILE A 347 -21.46 -25.70 15.21
C ILE A 347 -22.39 -25.41 16.39
N ASP A 348 -21.96 -25.75 17.60
CA ASP A 348 -22.72 -25.59 18.83
C ASP A 348 -22.40 -24.29 19.59
N ARG A 349 -21.53 -23.45 19.05
CA ARG A 349 -21.11 -22.19 19.67
C ARG A 349 -21.84 -21.00 19.02
N LYS A 350 -22.70 -20.32 19.78
CA LYS A 350 -23.32 -19.07 19.33
C LYS A 350 -22.36 -17.91 19.53
N GLY A 351 -22.29 -16.99 18.57
CA GLY A 351 -21.54 -15.73 18.69
C GLY A 351 -20.75 -15.33 17.46
N SER A 352 -20.00 -14.24 17.58
CA SER A 352 -19.25 -13.62 16.47
C SER A 352 -18.23 -14.57 15.82
N ASN A 353 -17.59 -15.44 16.59
CA ASN A 353 -16.64 -16.42 16.07
C ASN A 353 -17.29 -17.46 15.17
N GLN A 354 -18.50 -17.93 15.51
CA GLN A 354 -19.24 -18.87 14.67
C GLN A 354 -19.52 -18.26 13.29
N VAL A 355 -20.05 -17.02 13.27
CA VAL A 355 -20.35 -16.31 12.02
C VAL A 355 -19.07 -16.06 11.22
N TYR A 356 -18.00 -15.64 11.87
CA TYR A 356 -16.71 -15.42 11.22
C TYR A 356 -16.19 -16.68 10.52
N TYR A 357 -16.07 -17.78 11.25
CA TYR A 357 -15.53 -19.03 10.68
C TYR A 357 -16.47 -19.68 9.67
N SER A 358 -17.78 -19.54 9.81
CA SER A 358 -18.74 -19.94 8.77
C SER A 358 -18.47 -19.25 7.45
N ASN A 359 -18.26 -17.92 7.48
CA ASN A 359 -17.92 -17.15 6.29
C ASN A 359 -16.54 -17.53 5.72
N VAL A 360 -15.55 -17.79 6.57
CA VAL A 360 -14.23 -18.27 6.13
C VAL A 360 -14.35 -19.58 5.35
N ILE A 361 -15.05 -20.57 5.88
CA ILE A 361 -15.22 -21.87 5.23
C ILE A 361 -16.05 -21.76 3.94
N LYS A 362 -17.11 -20.95 3.95
CA LYS A 362 -17.91 -20.67 2.74
C LYS A 362 -17.05 -20.09 1.62
N ASN A 363 -16.23 -19.07 1.92
CA ASN A 363 -15.34 -18.45 0.96
C ASN A 363 -14.24 -19.41 0.49
N TYR A 364 -13.68 -20.21 1.40
CA TYR A 364 -12.73 -21.25 1.08
C TYR A 364 -13.28 -22.22 0.03
N LYS A 365 -14.42 -22.86 0.31
CA LYS A 365 -15.06 -23.83 -0.59
C LYS A 365 -15.35 -23.24 -1.96
N LYS A 366 -15.83 -22.00 -2.00
CA LYS A 366 -16.07 -21.28 -3.25
C LYS A 366 -14.78 -21.09 -4.08
N ASN A 367 -13.69 -20.70 -3.42
CA ASN A 367 -12.45 -20.29 -4.10
C ASN A 367 -11.49 -21.47 -4.37
N LYS A 368 -11.49 -22.52 -3.54
CA LYS A 368 -10.58 -23.67 -3.67
C LYS A 368 -10.68 -24.32 -5.05
N LYS A 369 -11.89 -24.56 -5.54
CA LYS A 369 -12.14 -25.14 -6.87
C LYS A 369 -11.79 -24.19 -8.04
N GLN A 370 -11.63 -22.89 -7.75
CA GLN A 370 -11.38 -21.85 -8.77
C GLN A 370 -9.92 -21.37 -8.83
N VAL A 371 -9.02 -21.98 -8.05
CA VAL A 371 -7.62 -21.55 -7.98
C VAL A 371 -6.97 -21.39 -9.36
N PRO A 372 -7.07 -22.32 -10.31
CA PRO A 372 -6.47 -22.15 -11.64
C PRO A 372 -7.02 -20.94 -12.41
N ALA A 373 -8.33 -20.71 -12.34
CA ALA A 373 -8.98 -19.56 -12.98
C ALA A 373 -8.58 -18.23 -12.32
N ILE A 374 -8.42 -18.22 -10.97
CA ILE A 374 -7.96 -17.04 -10.24
C ILE A 374 -6.53 -16.70 -10.63
N LEU A 375 -5.64 -17.67 -10.74
CA LEU A 375 -4.24 -17.45 -11.15
C LEU A 375 -4.16 -16.93 -12.58
N LYS A 376 -4.91 -17.51 -13.51
CA LYS A 376 -5.00 -17.00 -14.90
C LYS A 376 -5.49 -15.55 -14.95
N GLN A 377 -6.50 -15.20 -14.16
CA GLN A 377 -7.01 -13.83 -14.06
C GLN A 377 -5.96 -12.89 -13.47
N LEU A 378 -5.22 -13.34 -12.45
CA LEU A 378 -4.14 -12.59 -11.80
C LEU A 378 -3.02 -12.27 -12.79
N ASP A 379 -2.56 -13.26 -13.55
CA ASP A 379 -1.50 -13.08 -14.55
C ASP A 379 -1.93 -12.13 -15.67
N ALA A 380 -3.14 -12.29 -16.18
CA ALA A 380 -3.69 -11.37 -17.17
C ALA A 380 -3.81 -9.92 -16.66
N ALA A 381 -4.14 -9.74 -15.37
CA ALA A 381 -4.21 -8.42 -14.76
C ALA A 381 -2.81 -7.81 -14.59
N TYR A 382 -1.78 -8.59 -14.27
CA TYR A 382 -0.40 -8.11 -14.22
C TYR A 382 0.12 -7.69 -15.59
N GLU A 383 -0.11 -8.47 -16.67
CA GLU A 383 0.31 -8.08 -18.02
C GLU A 383 -0.36 -6.75 -18.48
N LYS A 384 -1.64 -6.56 -18.15
CA LYS A 384 -2.31 -5.28 -18.39
C LYS A 384 -1.72 -4.16 -17.55
N LEU A 385 -1.46 -4.41 -16.25
CA LEU A 385 -0.86 -3.46 -15.34
C LEU A 385 0.49 -2.97 -15.88
N TYR A 386 1.36 -3.87 -16.30
CA TYR A 386 2.67 -3.52 -16.83
C TYR A 386 2.58 -2.64 -18.07
N ARG A 387 1.70 -2.98 -19.01
CA ARG A 387 1.47 -2.19 -20.22
C ARG A 387 0.92 -0.80 -19.91
N GLU A 388 -0.09 -0.70 -19.03
CA GLU A 388 -0.76 0.54 -18.69
C GLU A 388 0.08 1.46 -17.80
N SER A 389 1.12 0.95 -17.13
CA SER A 389 1.96 1.74 -16.23
C SER A 389 3.06 2.55 -16.92
N HIS A 390 3.39 2.26 -18.19
CA HIS A 390 4.36 3.05 -18.94
C HIS A 390 3.71 4.33 -19.46
N PRO A 391 4.14 5.52 -19.00
CA PRO A 391 3.54 6.77 -19.45
C PRO A 391 3.66 6.97 -20.95
N VAL A 392 2.65 7.57 -21.55
CA VAL A 392 2.65 7.93 -22.98
C VAL A 392 2.73 9.44 -23.12
N SER A 393 3.47 9.90 -24.14
CA SER A 393 3.56 11.32 -24.49
C SER A 393 2.23 11.83 -25.08
N TYR A 394 1.99 13.12 -24.89
CA TYR A 394 0.85 13.82 -25.48
C TYR A 394 1.16 15.30 -25.73
N LYS A 395 0.42 15.90 -26.65
CA LYS A 395 0.53 17.32 -26.93
C LYS A 395 -0.19 18.15 -25.86
N LEU A 396 0.51 19.12 -25.27
CA LEU A 396 -0.11 20.22 -24.52
C LEU A 396 -0.13 21.47 -25.40
N GLU A 397 -1.22 22.22 -25.29
CA GLU A 397 -1.42 23.45 -26.07
C GLU A 397 -2.16 24.48 -25.21
N LEU A 398 -1.61 25.68 -25.13
CA LEU A 398 -2.22 26.87 -24.54
C LEU A 398 -2.60 27.84 -25.63
N LYS A 399 -3.86 28.18 -25.74
CA LYS A 399 -4.40 29.17 -26.67
C LYS A 399 -5.09 30.29 -25.95
N LYS A 400 -4.73 31.53 -26.29
CA LYS A 400 -5.39 32.73 -25.77
C LYS A 400 -6.86 32.73 -26.19
N GLN A 401 -7.74 33.07 -25.25
CA GLN A 401 -9.19 33.21 -25.47
C GLN A 401 -9.56 34.63 -25.87
#